data_f30e153e05d703e3031d9585b6d520e9
#
_entry.id   f30e153e05d703e3031d9585b6d520e9
#
_cell.length_a   1.000
_cell.length_b   1.000
_cell.length_c   1.000
_cell.angle_alpha   90.00
_cell.angle_beta   90.00
_cell.angle_gamma   90.00
#
_symmetry.space_group_name_H-M   'P 1'
#
loop_
_entity.id
_entity.type
_entity.pdbx_description
1 polymer ?
#
loop_
_entity_poly.entity_id
_entity_poly.type
_entity_poly.pdbx_seq_one_letter_code
_entity_poly.pdbx_strand_id
1 'polypeptide(L)'
;MPVWVLAIVVLGLALIAVLIAAVLRRRKQTGIEEALTEISLDSIRDVVIADGMDGEIHLEVLVLTAQGLLVLDIKDVRGSVFVGERLNDWKVIDGIQRYSFPNPLNTLAERVAAVRHNAVDMPCEGIVLFGPNAAVSGTPPPGVCLPDDLVERFPKPGERERRQLSEAYAPHWSRLRSLCRRP
;
A
#
# COMPACT_ATOMS: atom_id res chain seq x y z
N MET A 1 -36.44 -0.71 -41.91
CA MET A 1 -36.07 -1.67 -40.86
C MET A 1 -37.16 -1.67 -39.79
N PRO A 2 -37.65 -2.81 -39.36
CA PRO A 2 -38.71 -2.83 -38.34
C PRO A 2 -38.16 -2.37 -36.98
N VAL A 3 -38.95 -1.56 -36.26
CA VAL A 3 -38.58 -0.92 -34.99
C VAL A 3 -38.11 -1.91 -33.91
N TRP A 4 -38.63 -3.13 -33.94
CA TRP A 4 -38.27 -4.21 -33.01
C TRP A 4 -36.81 -4.70 -33.18
N VAL A 5 -36.25 -4.65 -34.43
CA VAL A 5 -34.83 -5.00 -34.66
C VAL A 5 -33.92 -3.97 -34.01
N LEU A 6 -34.27 -2.69 -34.10
CA LEU A 6 -33.51 -1.61 -33.48
C LEU A 6 -33.53 -1.74 -31.93
N ALA A 7 -34.71 -2.12 -31.38
CA ALA A 7 -34.84 -2.34 -29.94
C ALA A 7 -33.96 -3.51 -29.44
N ILE A 8 -33.89 -4.62 -30.18
CA ILE A 8 -33.05 -5.79 -29.83
C ILE A 8 -31.57 -5.41 -29.88
N VAL A 9 -31.12 -4.64 -30.88
CA VAL A 9 -29.72 -4.18 -30.99
C VAL A 9 -29.34 -3.27 -29.82
N VAL A 10 -30.21 -2.33 -29.48
CA VAL A 10 -29.96 -1.41 -28.33
C VAL A 10 -29.90 -2.17 -27.00
N LEU A 11 -30.80 -3.14 -26.81
CA LEU A 11 -30.82 -4.00 -25.59
C LEU A 11 -29.55 -4.86 -25.51
N GLY A 12 -29.08 -5.40 -26.63
CA GLY A 12 -27.83 -6.18 -26.72
C GLY A 12 -26.59 -5.36 -26.38
N LEU A 13 -26.50 -4.14 -26.92
CA LEU A 13 -25.40 -3.20 -26.62
C LEU A 13 -25.41 -2.78 -25.13
N ALA A 14 -26.58 -2.53 -24.57
CA ALA A 14 -26.71 -2.19 -23.14
C ALA A 14 -26.28 -3.37 -22.25
N LEU A 15 -26.64 -4.60 -22.60
CA LEU A 15 -26.24 -5.80 -21.88
C LEU A 15 -24.71 -6.02 -21.94
N ILE A 16 -24.13 -5.82 -23.13
CA ILE A 16 -22.67 -5.90 -23.33
C ILE A 16 -21.96 -4.81 -22.51
N ALA A 17 -22.45 -3.58 -22.50
CA ALA A 17 -21.89 -2.49 -21.70
C ALA A 17 -21.97 -2.80 -20.18
N VAL A 18 -23.08 -3.37 -19.71
CA VAL A 18 -23.23 -3.82 -18.30
C VAL A 18 -22.28 -4.96 -17.98
N LEU A 19 -22.11 -5.93 -18.88
CA LEU A 19 -21.17 -7.03 -18.73
C LEU A 19 -19.72 -6.54 -18.70
N ILE A 20 -19.36 -5.65 -19.61
CA ILE A 20 -18.02 -5.02 -19.63
C ILE A 20 -17.80 -4.23 -18.33
N ALA A 21 -18.76 -3.43 -17.90
CA ALA A 21 -18.68 -2.69 -16.64
C ALA A 21 -18.59 -3.63 -15.42
N ALA A 22 -19.29 -4.76 -15.43
CA ALA A 22 -19.21 -5.77 -14.38
C ALA A 22 -17.86 -6.51 -14.39
N VAL A 23 -17.30 -6.80 -15.57
CA VAL A 23 -15.96 -7.41 -15.71
C VAL A 23 -14.86 -6.42 -15.31
N LEU A 24 -14.98 -5.14 -15.67
CA LEU A 24 -14.07 -4.08 -15.24
C LEU A 24 -14.18 -3.81 -13.73
N ARG A 25 -15.38 -3.92 -13.15
CA ARG A 25 -15.56 -3.86 -11.68
C ARG A 25 -15.08 -5.12 -10.96
N ARG A 26 -15.03 -6.27 -11.65
CA ARG A 26 -14.42 -7.51 -11.19
C ARG A 26 -12.94 -7.59 -11.53
N ARG A 27 -12.25 -6.47 -11.78
CA ARG A 27 -10.80 -6.48 -11.58
C ARG A 27 -10.61 -7.00 -10.17
N LYS A 28 -10.06 -8.20 -10.10
CA LYS A 28 -9.69 -8.86 -8.84
C LYS A 28 -8.85 -7.82 -8.10
N GLN A 29 -9.44 -7.21 -7.07
CA GLN A 29 -8.72 -6.22 -6.27
C GLN A 29 -7.50 -6.94 -5.72
N THR A 30 -6.33 -6.44 -6.02
CA THR A 30 -5.08 -7.00 -5.52
C THR A 30 -5.14 -7.00 -3.99
N GLY A 31 -4.91 -8.14 -3.39
CA GLY A 31 -4.83 -8.25 -1.94
C GLY A 31 -3.54 -7.59 -1.42
N ILE A 32 -3.53 -7.20 -0.15
CA ILE A 32 -2.31 -6.65 0.49
C ILE A 32 -1.11 -7.58 0.30
N GLU A 33 -1.27 -8.86 0.59
CA GLU A 33 -0.19 -9.86 0.47
C GLU A 33 0.28 -10.09 -0.96
N GLU A 34 -0.64 -10.03 -1.91
CA GLU A 34 -0.34 -10.14 -3.34
C GLU A 34 0.48 -8.92 -3.80
N ALA A 35 0.05 -7.70 -3.41
CA ALA A 35 0.77 -6.48 -3.70
C ALA A 35 2.19 -6.49 -3.10
N LEU A 36 2.32 -6.88 -1.82
CA LEU A 36 3.61 -6.98 -1.15
C LEU A 36 4.54 -7.98 -1.83
N THR A 37 4.03 -9.14 -2.23
CA THR A 37 4.81 -10.16 -2.95
C THR A 37 5.29 -9.64 -4.31
N GLU A 38 4.48 -8.81 -4.96
CA GLU A 38 4.82 -8.28 -6.28
C GLU A 38 5.93 -7.23 -6.21
N ILE A 39 5.88 -6.31 -5.25
CA ILE A 39 6.83 -5.19 -5.15
C ILE A 39 8.13 -5.56 -4.43
N SER A 40 8.16 -6.61 -3.61
CA SER A 40 9.28 -6.88 -2.71
C SER A 40 10.42 -7.64 -3.37
N LEU A 41 11.64 -7.23 -3.07
CA LEU A 41 12.85 -8.04 -3.20
C LEU A 41 13.01 -8.93 -1.95
N ASP A 42 12.77 -8.36 -0.76
CA ASP A 42 12.70 -9.02 0.55
C ASP A 42 11.83 -8.19 1.51
N SER A 43 11.41 -8.76 2.63
CA SER A 43 10.63 -8.04 3.64
C SER A 43 10.85 -8.61 5.05
N ILE A 44 10.68 -7.77 6.05
CA ILE A 44 10.60 -8.15 7.47
C ILE A 44 9.34 -7.56 8.07
N ARG A 45 8.77 -8.26 9.05
CA ARG A 45 7.50 -7.89 9.67
C ARG A 45 7.59 -7.98 11.16
N ASP A 46 6.77 -7.17 11.82
CA ASP A 46 6.58 -7.21 13.27
C ASP A 46 7.92 -7.16 14.01
N VAL A 47 8.64 -6.06 13.84
CA VAL A 47 9.96 -5.85 14.43
C VAL A 47 10.07 -4.49 15.09
N VAL A 48 11.00 -4.37 16.02
CA VAL A 48 11.39 -3.09 16.62
C VAL A 48 12.80 -2.73 16.20
N ILE A 49 13.04 -1.43 16.07
CA ILE A 49 14.32 -0.84 15.71
C ILE A 49 14.57 0.39 16.58
N ALA A 50 15.85 0.70 16.87
CA ALA A 50 16.20 1.92 17.59
C ALA A 50 15.71 3.17 16.84
N ASP A 51 15.10 4.12 17.56
CA ASP A 51 14.59 5.38 16.99
C ASP A 51 15.66 6.46 16.81
N GLY A 52 16.88 6.21 17.32
CA GLY A 52 17.99 7.17 17.31
C GLY A 52 17.98 8.16 18.48
N MET A 53 17.05 8.03 19.44
CA MET A 53 16.91 8.88 20.62
C MET A 53 16.73 8.07 21.91
N ASP A 54 17.47 6.98 22.06
CA ASP A 54 17.43 6.07 23.20
C ASP A 54 16.12 5.27 23.36
N GLY A 55 15.22 5.32 22.36
CA GLY A 55 13.98 4.56 22.29
C GLY A 55 13.99 3.51 21.18
N GLU A 56 12.87 2.80 21.10
CA GLU A 56 12.61 1.81 20.06
C GLU A 56 11.25 2.08 19.42
N ILE A 57 11.15 1.87 18.14
CA ILE A 57 9.91 2.03 17.40
C ILE A 57 9.54 0.73 16.69
N HIS A 58 8.26 0.39 16.75
CA HIS A 58 7.71 -0.78 16.11
C HIS A 58 7.44 -0.53 14.62
N LEU A 59 7.90 -1.44 13.78
CA LEU A 59 7.65 -1.49 12.35
C LEU A 59 6.74 -2.68 12.04
N GLU A 60 5.55 -2.41 11.51
CA GLU A 60 4.62 -3.46 11.12
C GLU A 60 5.15 -4.24 9.91
N VAL A 61 5.53 -3.53 8.85
CA VAL A 61 6.16 -4.11 7.66
C VAL A 61 7.24 -3.17 7.14
N LEU A 62 8.43 -3.71 6.94
CA LEU A 62 9.53 -3.06 6.23
C LEU A 62 9.86 -3.88 5.00
N VAL A 63 9.79 -3.27 3.83
CA VAL A 63 9.98 -3.92 2.52
C VAL A 63 11.22 -3.36 1.84
N LEU A 64 12.05 -4.23 1.31
CA LEU A 64 13.07 -3.87 0.34
C LEU A 64 12.46 -3.94 -1.06
N THR A 65 12.38 -2.83 -1.75
CA THR A 65 11.89 -2.71 -3.13
C THR A 65 13.03 -2.42 -4.10
N ALA A 66 12.75 -2.38 -5.39
CA ALA A 66 13.71 -1.93 -6.40
C ALA A 66 14.15 -0.45 -6.22
N GLN A 67 13.35 0.36 -5.54
CA GLN A 67 13.57 1.79 -5.35
C GLN A 67 14.16 2.14 -3.98
N GLY A 68 14.35 1.16 -3.10
CA GLY A 68 14.85 1.34 -1.74
C GLY A 68 13.93 0.73 -0.68
N LEU A 69 13.96 1.30 0.52
CA LEU A 69 13.20 0.85 1.67
C LEU A 69 11.81 1.47 1.70
N LEU A 70 10.82 0.65 2.02
CA LEU A 70 9.43 1.07 2.17
C LEU A 70 8.90 0.63 3.54
N VAL A 71 8.54 1.61 4.36
CA VAL A 71 7.87 1.40 5.65
C VAL A 71 6.37 1.43 5.43
N LEU A 72 5.69 0.36 5.78
CA LEU A 72 4.24 0.26 5.62
C LEU A 72 3.53 0.27 6.97
N ASP A 73 2.46 1.05 7.02
CA ASP A 73 1.45 1.01 8.07
C ASP A 73 0.15 0.50 7.43
N ILE A 74 -0.26 -0.73 7.76
CA ILE A 74 -1.38 -1.39 7.11
C ILE A 74 -2.68 -1.06 7.84
N LYS A 75 -3.70 -0.68 7.09
CA LYS A 75 -5.05 -0.39 7.59
C LYS A 75 -6.06 -1.26 6.86
N ASP A 76 -6.31 -2.46 7.38
CA ASP A 76 -7.34 -3.35 6.84
C ASP A 76 -8.73 -2.92 7.36
N VAL A 77 -9.27 -1.86 6.77
CA VAL A 77 -10.59 -1.31 7.07
C VAL A 77 -11.54 -1.58 5.90
N ARG A 78 -12.84 -1.62 6.21
CA ARG A 78 -13.91 -1.78 5.22
C ARG A 78 -14.74 -0.50 5.14
N GLY A 79 -15.24 -0.18 3.95
CA GLY A 79 -16.13 0.95 3.72
C GLY A 79 -15.44 2.23 3.32
N SER A 80 -16.15 3.35 3.42
CA SER A 80 -15.65 4.67 3.02
C SER A 80 -14.73 5.25 4.09
N VAL A 81 -13.52 5.60 3.70
CA VAL A 81 -12.51 6.18 4.59
C VAL A 81 -12.26 7.64 4.21
N PHE A 82 -12.48 8.53 5.14
CA PHE A 82 -12.23 9.97 4.99
C PHE A 82 -10.87 10.28 5.57
N VAL A 83 -9.92 10.52 4.70
CA VAL A 83 -8.52 10.80 5.02
C VAL A 83 -8.18 12.27 4.78
N GLY A 84 -7.15 12.76 5.44
CA GLY A 84 -6.63 14.10 5.22
C GLY A 84 -5.34 14.32 6.00
N GLU A 85 -4.38 14.99 5.37
CA GLU A 85 -3.05 15.22 5.95
C GLU A 85 -3.12 16.00 7.27
N ARG A 86 -4.02 16.99 7.34
CA ARG A 86 -4.16 17.89 8.50
C ARG A 86 -5.23 17.46 9.49
N LEU A 87 -5.89 16.32 9.27
CA LEU A 87 -6.89 15.80 10.19
C LEU A 87 -6.18 15.06 11.34
N ASN A 88 -6.61 15.28 12.56
CA ASN A 88 -6.11 14.53 13.72
C ASN A 88 -6.59 13.08 13.68
N ASP A 89 -7.83 12.87 13.26
CA ASP A 89 -8.45 11.55 13.15
C ASP A 89 -9.00 11.33 11.75
N TRP A 90 -8.86 10.11 11.27
CA TRP A 90 -9.51 9.65 10.05
C TRP A 90 -10.79 8.90 10.40
N LYS A 91 -11.80 9.05 9.56
CA LYS A 91 -13.13 8.50 9.81
C LYS A 91 -13.45 7.38 8.85
N VAL A 92 -14.12 6.36 9.34
CA VAL A 92 -14.61 5.22 8.55
C VAL A 92 -16.12 5.13 8.67
N ILE A 93 -16.77 4.88 7.54
CA ILE A 93 -18.20 4.58 7.45
C ILE A 93 -18.34 3.22 6.74
N ASP A 94 -18.73 2.19 7.50
CA ASP A 94 -19.04 0.86 6.99
C ASP A 94 -20.52 0.55 7.25
N GLY A 95 -21.34 0.79 6.23
CA GLY A 95 -22.80 0.68 6.36
C GLY A 95 -23.36 1.62 7.42
N ILE A 96 -23.86 1.06 8.53
CA ILE A 96 -24.39 1.82 9.67
C ILE A 96 -23.31 2.14 10.72
N GLN A 97 -22.16 1.48 10.66
CA GLN A 97 -21.08 1.68 11.62
C GLN A 97 -20.25 2.92 11.26
N ARG A 98 -19.90 3.68 12.28
CA ARG A 98 -19.03 4.86 12.15
C ARG A 98 -18.02 4.84 13.27
N TYR A 99 -16.75 4.91 12.92
CA TYR A 99 -15.66 5.01 13.88
C TYR A 99 -14.54 5.89 13.34
N SER A 100 -13.61 6.26 14.19
CA SER A 100 -12.41 6.99 13.80
C SER A 100 -11.19 6.37 14.43
N PHE A 101 -10.03 6.65 13.83
CA PHE A 101 -8.73 6.30 14.37
C PHE A 101 -7.76 7.46 14.14
N PRO A 102 -6.72 7.61 14.97
CA PRO A 102 -5.72 8.65 14.84
C PRO A 102 -5.07 8.63 13.45
N ASN A 103 -4.79 9.81 12.91
CA ASN A 103 -4.07 9.94 11.65
C ASN A 103 -2.71 9.26 11.72
N PRO A 104 -2.45 8.21 10.92
CA PRO A 104 -1.24 7.42 11.04
C PRO A 104 -0.01 8.07 10.43
N LEU A 105 -0.16 9.17 9.66
CA LEU A 105 0.95 9.80 8.94
C LEU A 105 2.06 10.30 9.85
N ASN A 106 1.73 10.82 11.04
CA ASN A 106 2.75 11.29 12.00
C ASN A 106 3.59 10.13 12.54
N THR A 107 2.95 9.07 13.02
CA THR A 107 3.65 7.88 13.49
C THR A 107 4.44 7.19 12.37
N LEU A 108 3.90 7.20 11.16
CA LEU A 108 4.61 6.69 9.99
C LEU A 108 5.88 7.51 9.69
N ALA A 109 5.81 8.84 9.81
CA ALA A 109 6.96 9.71 9.63
C ALA A 109 8.07 9.42 10.68
N GLU A 110 7.70 9.16 11.93
CA GLU A 110 8.63 8.74 12.99
C GLU A 110 9.29 7.40 12.66
N ARG A 111 8.52 6.41 12.19
CA ARG A 111 9.04 5.12 11.74
C ARG A 111 10.01 5.25 10.58
N VAL A 112 9.69 6.08 9.58
CA VAL A 112 10.58 6.38 8.45
C VAL A 112 11.87 7.05 8.94
N ALA A 113 11.78 7.99 9.89
CA ALA A 113 12.96 8.64 10.45
C ALA A 113 13.88 7.64 11.17
N ALA A 114 13.30 6.71 11.95
CA ALA A 114 14.05 5.64 12.61
C ALA A 114 14.76 4.73 11.60
N VAL A 115 14.07 4.32 10.53
CA VAL A 115 14.69 3.49 9.47
C VAL A 115 15.81 4.26 8.77
N ARG A 116 15.61 5.52 8.43
CA ARG A 116 16.65 6.38 7.81
C ARG A 116 17.87 6.56 8.71
N HIS A 117 17.67 6.68 10.02
CA HIS A 117 18.78 6.76 10.97
C HIS A 117 19.65 5.48 10.93
N ASN A 118 19.04 4.33 10.80
CA ASN A 118 19.72 3.04 10.80
C ASN A 118 20.21 2.58 9.41
N ALA A 119 19.71 3.20 8.33
CA ALA A 119 20.03 2.87 6.93
C ALA A 119 20.24 4.14 6.09
N VAL A 120 21.26 4.93 6.48
CA VAL A 120 21.55 6.27 5.93
C VAL A 120 21.75 6.27 4.41
N ASP A 121 22.31 5.19 3.86
CA ASP A 121 22.69 5.11 2.44
C ASP A 121 21.56 4.56 1.54
N MET A 122 20.37 4.35 2.09
CA MET A 122 19.24 3.80 1.32
C MET A 122 18.09 4.80 1.25
N PRO A 123 17.52 5.05 0.06
CA PRO A 123 16.24 5.75 -0.04
C PRO A 123 15.20 5.05 0.83
N CYS A 124 14.40 5.83 1.57
CA CYS A 124 13.36 5.28 2.43
C CYS A 124 12.13 6.18 2.38
N GLU A 125 10.97 5.58 2.17
CA GLU A 125 9.70 6.27 2.25
C GLU A 125 8.67 5.47 3.08
N GLY A 126 7.58 6.13 3.47
CA GLY A 126 6.50 5.54 4.23
C GLY A 126 5.18 5.58 3.49
N ILE A 127 4.39 4.53 3.60
CA ILE A 127 3.06 4.43 3.01
C ILE A 127 2.07 3.85 4.03
N VAL A 128 0.94 4.52 4.17
CA VAL A 128 -0.27 3.95 4.79
C VAL A 128 -1.00 3.17 3.70
N LEU A 129 -0.99 1.86 3.82
CA LEU A 129 -1.61 0.94 2.86
C LEU A 129 -2.98 0.52 3.36
N PHE A 130 -4.02 0.95 2.69
CA PHE A 130 -5.37 0.46 2.97
C PHE A 130 -5.61 -0.90 2.32
N GLY A 131 -6.45 -1.73 2.97
CA GLY A 131 -6.91 -2.98 2.40
C GLY A 131 -7.82 -2.78 1.18
N PRO A 132 -8.05 -3.82 0.36
CA PRO A 132 -8.82 -3.72 -0.88
C PRO A 132 -10.31 -3.42 -0.66
N ASN A 133 -10.81 -3.57 0.57
CA ASN A 133 -12.19 -3.27 0.94
C ASN A 133 -12.42 -1.81 1.36
N ALA A 134 -11.37 -1.00 1.42
CA ALA A 134 -11.44 0.41 1.73
C ALA A 134 -11.76 1.22 0.47
N ALA A 135 -12.65 2.18 0.61
CA ALA A 135 -12.95 3.18 -0.40
C ALA A 135 -12.48 4.55 0.11
N VAL A 136 -11.27 4.95 -0.28
CA VAL A 136 -10.72 6.25 0.12
C VAL A 136 -11.52 7.36 -0.56
N SER A 137 -12.11 8.25 0.24
CA SER A 137 -12.95 9.34 -0.23
C SER A 137 -12.13 10.62 -0.42
N GLY A 138 -12.29 11.25 -1.58
CA GLY A 138 -11.53 12.44 -1.97
C GLY A 138 -10.16 12.10 -2.56
N THR A 139 -9.28 13.11 -2.58
CA THR A 139 -7.88 12.92 -3.02
C THR A 139 -7.06 12.44 -1.82
N PRO A 140 -6.49 11.23 -1.86
CA PRO A 140 -5.66 10.76 -0.77
C PRO A 140 -4.42 11.65 -0.61
N PRO A 141 -3.98 11.92 0.62
CA PRO A 141 -2.72 12.62 0.83
C PRO A 141 -1.53 11.80 0.34
N PRO A 142 -0.40 12.45 0.05
CA PRO A 142 0.84 11.74 -0.25
C PRO A 142 1.16 10.69 0.83
N GLY A 143 1.61 9.53 0.43
CA GLY A 143 1.90 8.43 1.36
C GLY A 143 0.68 7.59 1.76
N VAL A 144 -0.46 7.76 1.09
CA VAL A 144 -1.65 6.89 1.26
C VAL A 144 -1.98 6.24 -0.07
N CYS A 145 -2.15 4.93 -0.10
CA CYS A 145 -2.54 4.22 -1.31
C CYS A 145 -3.32 2.93 -1.03
N LEU A 146 -3.92 2.39 -2.08
CA LEU A 146 -4.50 1.06 -2.16
C LEU A 146 -3.48 0.07 -2.76
N PRO A 147 -3.71 -1.25 -2.68
CA PRO A 147 -2.76 -2.24 -3.20
C PRO A 147 -2.45 -2.10 -4.68
N ASP A 148 -3.45 -1.78 -5.51
CA ASP A 148 -3.24 -1.57 -6.95
C ASP A 148 -2.35 -0.36 -7.23
N ASP A 149 -2.54 0.75 -6.50
CA ASP A 149 -1.71 1.96 -6.60
C ASP A 149 -0.27 1.67 -6.15
N LEU A 150 -0.12 0.82 -5.12
CA LEU A 150 1.18 0.41 -4.61
C LEU A 150 1.98 -0.37 -5.66
N VAL A 151 1.35 -1.31 -6.35
CA VAL A 151 1.97 -2.10 -7.42
C VAL A 151 2.33 -1.22 -8.62
N GLU A 152 1.47 -0.25 -8.97
CA GLU A 152 1.75 0.70 -10.03
C GLU A 152 2.96 1.60 -9.70
N ARG A 153 3.06 2.04 -8.46
CA ARG A 153 4.14 2.91 -7.97
C ARG A 153 5.48 2.19 -7.83
N PHE A 154 5.46 0.90 -7.45
CA PHE A 154 6.63 0.05 -7.24
C PHE A 154 6.60 -1.15 -8.19
N PRO A 155 6.78 -0.93 -9.51
CA PRO A 155 6.72 -2.01 -10.47
C PRO A 155 7.80 -3.06 -10.19
N LYS A 156 7.43 -4.32 -10.40
CA LYS A 156 8.34 -5.45 -10.24
C LYS A 156 9.49 -5.34 -11.25
N PRO A 157 10.74 -5.37 -10.78
CA PRO A 157 11.88 -5.37 -11.67
C PRO A 157 11.98 -6.70 -12.44
N GLY A 158 12.55 -6.64 -13.65
CA GLY A 158 12.86 -7.85 -14.40
C GLY A 158 13.87 -8.75 -13.66
N GLU A 159 13.92 -10.02 -13.98
CA GLU A 159 14.76 -11.02 -13.28
C GLU A 159 16.26 -10.64 -13.20
N ARG A 160 16.80 -10.09 -14.27
CA ARG A 160 18.20 -9.63 -14.31
C ARG A 160 18.42 -8.43 -13.37
N GLU A 161 17.55 -7.46 -13.45
CA GLU A 161 17.58 -6.25 -12.62
C GLU A 161 17.36 -6.61 -11.14
N ARG A 162 16.43 -7.51 -10.87
CA ARG A 162 16.16 -8.03 -9.51
C ARG A 162 17.41 -8.61 -8.87
N ARG A 163 18.18 -9.44 -9.60
CA ARG A 163 19.44 -10.00 -9.09
C ARG A 163 20.44 -8.89 -8.78
N GLN A 164 20.65 -7.96 -9.73
CA GLN A 164 21.60 -6.87 -9.55
C GLN A 164 21.25 -5.99 -8.34
N LEU A 165 19.97 -5.64 -8.19
CA LEU A 165 19.49 -4.85 -7.05
C LEU A 165 19.61 -5.63 -5.73
N SER A 166 19.27 -6.91 -5.72
CA SER A 166 19.41 -7.74 -4.52
C SER A 166 20.88 -7.84 -4.09
N GLU A 167 21.82 -8.01 -5.02
CA GLU A 167 23.25 -8.03 -4.73
C GLU A 167 23.75 -6.66 -4.23
N ALA A 168 23.34 -5.58 -4.87
CA ALA A 168 23.72 -4.22 -4.49
C ALA A 168 23.21 -3.83 -3.10
N TYR A 169 21.97 -4.19 -2.78
CA TYR A 169 21.35 -3.86 -1.48
C TYR A 169 21.67 -4.85 -0.37
N ALA A 170 22.18 -6.04 -0.67
CA ALA A 170 22.43 -7.09 0.30
C ALA A 170 23.22 -6.67 1.55
N PRO A 171 24.34 -5.91 1.46
CA PRO A 171 25.09 -5.47 2.63
C PRO A 171 24.25 -4.56 3.55
N HIS A 172 23.57 -3.57 2.97
CA HIS A 172 22.76 -2.60 3.70
C HIS A 172 21.54 -3.27 4.33
N TRP A 173 20.87 -4.12 3.57
CA TRP A 173 19.71 -4.87 4.03
C TRP A 173 20.06 -5.86 5.16
N SER A 174 21.16 -6.60 5.02
CA SER A 174 21.62 -7.52 6.06
C SER A 174 21.97 -6.79 7.35
N ARG A 175 22.65 -5.64 7.25
CA ARG A 175 22.93 -4.78 8.40
C ARG A 175 21.64 -4.32 9.07
N LEU A 176 20.71 -3.73 8.31
CA LEU A 176 19.44 -3.24 8.84
C LEU A 176 18.66 -4.38 9.52
N ARG A 177 18.59 -5.54 8.87
CA ARG A 177 17.92 -6.72 9.42
C ARG A 177 18.52 -7.19 10.74
N SER A 178 19.85 -7.07 10.92
CA SER A 178 20.51 -7.42 12.17
C SER A 178 20.22 -6.45 13.32
N LEU A 179 19.82 -5.22 13.02
CA LEU A 179 19.41 -4.21 14.00
C LEU A 179 17.94 -4.37 14.42
N CYS A 180 17.14 -5.06 13.60
CA CYS A 180 15.74 -5.34 13.91
C CYS A 180 15.65 -6.49 14.92
N ARG A 181 14.80 -6.31 15.93
CA ARG A 181 14.49 -7.32 16.95
C ARG A 181 13.02 -7.66 16.92
N ARG A 182 12.63 -8.83 17.38
CA ARG A 182 11.22 -9.13 17.66
C ARG A 182 10.78 -8.37 18.88
N PRO A 183 9.53 -7.82 18.89
CA PRO A 183 8.98 -7.12 20.05
C PRO A 183 8.83 -8.01 21.28
#